data_5580b07eb9da90097bd0cbe6d1808ae0
#
_entry.id   5580b07eb9da90097bd0cbe6d1808ae0
#
_cell.length_a   1.000
_cell.length_b   1.000
_cell.length_c   1.000
_cell.angle_alpha   90.00
_cell.angle_beta   90.00
_cell.angle_gamma   90.00
#
_symmetry.space_group_name_H-M   'P 1'
#
loop_
_entity.id
_entity.type
_entity.pdbx_description
1 polymer ?
#
loop_
_entity_poly.entity_id
_entity_poly.type
_entity_poly.pdbx_seq_one_letter_code
_entity_poly.pdbx_strand_id
1 'polypeptide(L)'
;MEVKLLIRIPLTNQILKRISAIDQNRFSLDTVSIPIITANKLRKNSKKKSSYASNRIEGNPLTEDQVDKVIDSDPHKHFLKPEQEVRNYYLALGMLEEKIKDRTPFSKQLILEVQALVEKGASKEKIGFRGAMPPG
;
A
#
# COMPACT_ATOMS: atom_id res chain seq x y z
N MET A 1 -14.15 4.69 20.01
CA MET A 1 -15.28 3.91 19.46
C MET A 1 -14.73 2.90 18.47
N GLU A 2 -14.71 1.64 18.83
CA GLU A 2 -14.36 0.57 17.89
C GLU A 2 -15.47 0.44 16.84
N VAL A 3 -15.15 0.72 15.60
CA VAL A 3 -16.04 0.38 14.49
C VAL A 3 -15.80 -1.07 14.15
N LYS A 4 -16.65 -1.97 14.63
CA LYS A 4 -16.70 -3.35 14.14
C LYS A 4 -17.14 -3.30 12.66
N LEU A 5 -16.19 -3.49 11.75
CA LEU A 5 -16.50 -3.82 10.37
C LEU A 5 -17.13 -5.22 10.37
N LEU A 6 -18.45 -5.29 10.33
CA LEU A 6 -19.18 -6.56 10.20
C LEU A 6 -19.15 -7.00 8.73
N ILE A 7 -18.00 -7.45 8.27
CA ILE A 7 -17.88 -8.11 6.97
C ILE A 7 -18.19 -9.60 7.22
N ARG A 8 -19.30 -10.10 6.70
CA ARG A 8 -19.63 -11.53 6.73
C ARG A 8 -19.07 -12.20 5.48
N ILE A 9 -18.03 -12.99 5.63
CA ILE A 9 -17.47 -13.79 4.55
C ILE A 9 -17.89 -15.25 4.80
N PRO A 10 -18.64 -15.89 3.89
CA PRO A 10 -18.98 -17.30 4.04
C PRO A 10 -17.72 -18.16 3.90
N LEU A 11 -17.42 -18.99 4.88
CA LEU A 11 -16.31 -19.94 4.82
C LEU A 11 -16.70 -21.13 3.94
N THR A 12 -16.13 -21.20 2.75
CA THR A 12 -16.27 -22.33 1.83
C THR A 12 -15.05 -23.25 1.93
N ASN A 13 -15.20 -24.51 1.50
CA ASN A 13 -14.07 -25.44 1.41
C ASN A 13 -12.94 -24.91 0.53
N GLN A 14 -13.27 -24.15 -0.50
CA GLN A 14 -12.28 -23.52 -1.37
C GLN A 14 -11.47 -22.44 -0.63
N ILE A 15 -12.13 -21.60 0.16
CA ILE A 15 -11.46 -20.58 0.97
C ILE A 15 -10.57 -21.25 2.01
N LEU A 16 -11.04 -22.28 2.70
CA LEU A 16 -10.23 -23.03 3.67
C LEU A 16 -8.99 -23.67 3.04
N LYS A 17 -9.10 -24.27 1.86
CA LYS A 17 -7.96 -24.81 1.13
C LYS A 17 -6.92 -23.74 0.78
N ARG A 18 -7.38 -22.56 0.36
CA ARG A 18 -6.48 -21.42 0.04
C ARG A 18 -5.79 -20.86 1.29
N ILE A 19 -6.50 -20.73 2.40
CA ILE A 19 -5.93 -20.31 3.68
C ILE A 19 -4.85 -21.32 4.12
N SER A 20 -5.14 -22.63 4.06
CA SER A 20 -4.16 -23.67 4.38
C SER A 20 -2.90 -23.58 3.50
N ALA A 21 -3.05 -23.34 2.18
CA ALA A 21 -1.94 -23.18 1.29
C ALA A 21 -1.10 -21.92 1.62
N ILE A 22 -1.74 -20.82 1.99
CA ILE A 22 -1.07 -19.59 2.44
C ILE A 22 -0.25 -19.86 3.71
N ASP A 23 -0.84 -20.55 4.69
CA ASP A 23 -0.16 -20.88 5.94
C ASP A 23 1.06 -21.79 5.71
N GLN A 24 0.94 -22.79 4.85
CA GLN A 24 2.06 -23.65 4.46
C GLN A 24 3.20 -22.85 3.80
N ASN A 25 2.85 -21.92 2.90
CA ASN A 25 3.83 -21.06 2.24
C ASN A 25 4.51 -20.12 3.24
N ARG A 26 3.76 -19.53 4.17
CA ARG A 26 4.31 -18.72 5.26
C ARG A 26 5.30 -19.51 6.10
N PHE A 27 4.91 -20.70 6.55
CA PHE A 27 5.79 -21.58 7.33
C PHE A 27 7.08 -21.91 6.57
N SER A 28 6.99 -22.23 5.28
CA SER A 28 8.18 -22.51 4.45
C SER A 28 9.09 -21.28 4.32
N LEU A 29 8.53 -20.08 4.17
CA LEU A 29 9.29 -18.82 4.11
C LEU A 29 9.95 -18.48 5.45
N ASP A 30 9.28 -18.73 6.56
CA ASP A 30 9.82 -18.48 7.91
C ASP A 30 11.05 -19.35 8.24
N THR A 31 11.23 -20.48 7.55
CA THR A 31 12.41 -21.34 7.68
C THR A 31 13.62 -20.84 6.89
N VAL A 32 13.43 -19.85 5.99
CA VAL A 32 14.50 -19.30 5.16
C VAL A 32 15.22 -18.18 5.90
N SER A 33 16.51 -18.35 6.17
CA SER A 33 17.34 -17.29 6.74
C SER A 33 17.84 -16.35 5.64
N ILE A 34 17.40 -15.09 5.68
CA ILE A 34 17.84 -14.05 4.75
C ILE A 34 18.65 -13.00 5.51
N PRO A 35 19.88 -12.67 5.07
CA PRO A 35 20.65 -11.59 5.67
C PRO A 35 19.85 -10.26 5.68
N ILE A 36 19.94 -9.50 6.76
CA ILE A 36 19.14 -8.26 6.93
C ILE A 36 19.36 -7.24 5.81
N ILE A 37 20.57 -7.13 5.29
CA ILE A 37 20.90 -6.23 4.17
C ILE A 37 20.14 -6.65 2.91
N THR A 38 20.13 -7.95 2.62
CA THR A 38 19.37 -8.51 1.48
C THR A 38 17.88 -8.34 1.66
N ALA A 39 17.34 -8.60 2.85
CA ALA A 39 15.93 -8.41 3.16
C ALA A 39 15.49 -6.96 2.97
N ASN A 40 16.29 -6.00 3.44
CA ASN A 40 15.98 -4.57 3.27
C ASN A 40 16.01 -4.14 1.80
N LYS A 41 16.97 -4.64 1.02
CA LYS A 41 17.03 -4.40 -0.43
C LYS A 41 15.80 -4.97 -1.16
N LEU A 42 15.39 -6.19 -0.82
CA LEU A 42 14.21 -6.84 -1.39
C LEU A 42 12.93 -6.06 -1.04
N ARG A 43 12.78 -5.61 0.20
CA ARG A 43 11.63 -4.78 0.63
C ARG A 43 11.58 -3.48 -0.14
N LYS A 44 12.70 -2.77 -0.27
CA LYS A 44 12.76 -1.52 -1.05
C LYS A 44 12.35 -1.76 -2.51
N ASN A 45 12.89 -2.78 -3.16
CA ASN A 45 12.57 -3.13 -4.52
C ASN A 45 11.09 -3.53 -4.68
N SER A 46 10.54 -4.30 -3.76
CA SER A 46 9.12 -4.66 -3.73
C SER A 46 8.22 -3.43 -3.63
N LYS A 47 8.55 -2.48 -2.76
CA LYS A 47 7.78 -1.23 -2.64
C LYS A 47 7.82 -0.40 -3.93
N LYS A 48 8.97 -0.31 -4.59
CA LYS A 48 9.11 0.37 -5.88
C LYS A 48 8.25 -0.29 -6.96
N LYS A 49 8.33 -1.61 -7.10
CA LYS A 49 7.52 -2.37 -8.05
C LYS A 49 6.02 -2.25 -7.78
N SER A 50 5.62 -2.33 -6.53
CA SER A 50 4.23 -2.13 -6.11
C SER A 50 3.73 -0.72 -6.43
N SER A 51 4.56 0.30 -6.20
CA SER A 51 4.24 1.68 -6.52
C SER A 51 4.06 1.88 -8.03
N TYR A 52 4.93 1.30 -8.84
CA TYR A 52 4.77 1.29 -10.30
C TYR A 52 3.50 0.58 -10.75
N ALA A 53 3.32 -0.68 -10.36
CA ALA A 53 2.24 -1.52 -10.85
C ALA A 53 0.85 -0.98 -10.45
N SER A 54 0.67 -0.57 -9.21
CA SER A 54 -0.61 -0.05 -8.72
C SER A 54 -0.99 1.26 -9.40
N ASN A 55 -0.03 2.18 -9.58
CA ASN A 55 -0.31 3.43 -10.27
C ASN A 55 -0.51 3.22 -11.78
N ARG A 56 0.16 2.23 -12.37
CA ARG A 56 -0.04 1.88 -13.80
C ARG A 56 -1.45 1.39 -14.07
N ILE A 57 -2.03 0.59 -13.18
CA ILE A 57 -3.42 0.13 -13.28
C ILE A 57 -4.38 1.32 -13.29
N GLU A 58 -4.10 2.36 -12.52
CA GLU A 58 -4.90 3.59 -12.44
C GLU A 58 -4.59 4.60 -13.58
N GLY A 59 -3.81 4.19 -14.58
CA GLY A 59 -3.53 5.00 -15.77
C GLY A 59 -2.32 5.93 -15.65
N ASN A 60 -1.48 5.79 -14.62
CA ASN A 60 -0.26 6.58 -14.52
C ASN A 60 0.70 6.25 -15.68
N PRO A 61 1.21 7.26 -16.43
CA PRO A 61 1.98 7.05 -17.66
C PRO A 61 3.45 6.70 -17.43
N LEU A 62 3.97 6.81 -16.20
CA LEU A 62 5.39 6.60 -15.93
C LEU A 62 5.83 5.16 -16.20
N THR A 63 7.04 5.00 -16.73
CA THR A 63 7.71 3.71 -16.84
C THR A 63 8.29 3.27 -15.49
N GLU A 64 8.64 1.99 -15.34
CA GLU A 64 9.26 1.47 -14.13
C GLU A 64 10.55 2.22 -13.78
N ASP A 65 11.41 2.48 -14.78
CA ASP A 65 12.66 3.24 -14.60
C ASP A 65 12.40 4.69 -14.16
N GLN A 66 11.36 5.32 -14.67
CA GLN A 66 10.97 6.67 -14.25
C GLN A 66 10.48 6.69 -12.81
N VAL A 67 9.70 5.70 -12.41
CA VAL A 67 9.25 5.52 -11.02
C VAL A 67 10.44 5.35 -10.08
N ASP A 68 11.41 4.52 -10.43
CA ASP A 68 12.62 4.32 -9.64
C ASP A 68 13.40 5.64 -9.46
N LYS A 69 13.56 6.40 -10.52
CA LYS A 69 14.23 7.73 -10.47
C LYS A 69 13.47 8.73 -9.59
N VAL A 70 12.15 8.73 -9.66
CA VAL A 70 11.30 9.59 -8.81
C VAL A 70 11.46 9.24 -7.34
N ILE A 71 11.42 7.96 -7.00
CA ILE A 71 11.53 7.49 -5.62
C ILE A 71 12.93 7.79 -5.04
N ASP A 72 13.99 7.66 -5.84
CA ASP A 72 15.37 7.90 -5.42
C ASP A 72 15.79 9.39 -5.51
N SER A 73 14.93 10.27 -6.04
CA SER A 73 15.24 11.68 -6.18
C SER A 73 15.10 12.49 -4.88
N ASP A 74 15.62 13.71 -4.86
CA ASP A 74 15.50 14.63 -3.72
C ASP A 74 14.03 14.85 -3.35
N PRO A 75 13.64 14.61 -2.08
CA PRO A 75 12.26 14.79 -1.61
C PRO A 75 11.78 16.26 -1.69
N HIS A 76 12.67 17.23 -1.77
CA HIS A 76 12.33 18.65 -1.89
C HIS A 76 12.19 19.14 -3.34
N LYS A 77 12.45 18.27 -4.31
CA LYS A 77 12.23 18.55 -5.72
C LYS A 77 10.76 18.81 -6.01
N HIS A 78 10.48 19.70 -6.95
CA HIS A 78 9.13 19.82 -7.51
C HIS A 78 8.81 18.61 -8.37
N PHE A 79 7.67 17.96 -8.06
CA PHE A 79 7.19 16.79 -8.80
C PHE A 79 5.98 17.15 -9.66
N LEU A 80 5.95 16.60 -10.87
CA LEU A 80 4.74 16.60 -11.70
C LEU A 80 3.68 15.66 -11.08
N LYS A 81 2.41 15.85 -11.44
CA LYS A 81 1.32 15.06 -10.87
C LYS A 81 1.56 13.55 -10.94
N PRO A 82 1.93 12.92 -12.08
CA PRO A 82 2.20 11.49 -12.13
C PRO A 82 3.36 11.05 -11.23
N GLU A 83 4.39 11.87 -11.10
CA GLU A 83 5.52 11.62 -10.22
C GLU A 83 5.11 11.69 -8.74
N GLN A 84 4.27 12.68 -8.39
CA GLN A 84 3.75 12.85 -7.04
C GLN A 84 2.87 11.67 -6.63
N GLU A 85 2.05 11.14 -7.53
CA GLU A 85 1.19 9.97 -7.29
C GLU A 85 2.02 8.74 -6.89
N VAL A 86 3.02 8.37 -7.68
CA VAL A 86 3.85 7.19 -7.38
C VAL A 86 4.69 7.38 -6.12
N ARG A 87 5.19 8.59 -5.89
CA ARG A 87 5.93 8.94 -4.68
C ARG A 87 5.05 8.83 -3.44
N ASN A 88 3.84 9.38 -3.47
CA ASN A 88 2.88 9.28 -2.37
C ASN A 88 2.54 7.83 -2.04
N TYR A 89 2.34 7.00 -3.05
CA TYR A 89 2.07 5.58 -2.86
C TYR A 89 3.24 4.87 -2.16
N TYR A 90 4.47 5.12 -2.62
CA TYR A 90 5.67 4.56 -1.99
C TYR A 90 5.81 4.99 -0.52
N LEU A 91 5.57 6.28 -0.23
CA LEU A 91 5.60 6.79 1.14
C LEU A 91 4.49 6.21 2.01
N ALA A 92 3.30 5.99 1.45
CA ALA A 92 2.19 5.34 2.15
C ALA A 92 2.52 3.89 2.53
N LEU A 93 3.17 3.13 1.66
CA LEU A 93 3.66 1.78 1.98
C LEU A 93 4.67 1.82 3.13
N GLY A 94 5.60 2.76 3.13
CA GLY A 94 6.56 2.94 4.22
C GLY A 94 5.89 3.29 5.55
N MET A 95 4.90 4.19 5.52
CA MET A 95 4.10 4.52 6.71
C MET A 95 3.38 3.29 7.27
N LEU A 96 2.77 2.47 6.41
CA LEU A 96 2.10 1.24 6.83
C LEU A 96 3.07 0.24 7.45
N GLU A 97 4.29 0.10 6.91
CA GLU A 97 5.32 -0.75 7.53
C GLU A 97 5.64 -0.32 8.96
N GLU A 98 5.78 0.99 9.21
CA GLU A 98 6.02 1.50 10.56
C GLU A 98 4.81 1.27 11.48
N LYS A 99 3.59 1.53 11.00
CA LYS A 99 2.36 1.26 11.76
C LYS A 99 2.22 -0.22 12.15
N ILE A 100 2.64 -1.15 11.27
CA ILE A 100 2.65 -2.58 11.57
C ILE A 100 3.67 -2.92 12.66
N LYS A 101 4.87 -2.35 12.61
CA LYS A 101 5.89 -2.52 13.66
C LYS A 101 5.37 -2.03 15.02
N ASP A 102 4.70 -0.90 15.02
CA ASP A 102 4.10 -0.30 16.22
C ASP A 102 2.81 -1.01 16.67
N ARG A 103 2.41 -2.07 15.97
CA ARG A 103 1.15 -2.82 16.21
C ARG A 103 -0.08 -1.93 16.23
N THR A 104 -0.10 -0.89 15.41
CA THR A 104 -1.24 0.00 15.26
C THR A 104 -2.47 -0.79 14.76
N PRO A 105 -3.62 -0.72 15.45
CA PRO A 105 -4.80 -1.45 15.03
C PRO A 105 -5.39 -0.87 13.75
N PHE A 106 -6.02 -1.74 12.97
CA PHE A 106 -6.78 -1.31 11.79
C PHE A 106 -7.99 -0.47 12.22
N SER A 107 -8.11 0.74 11.69
CA SER A 107 -9.14 1.70 12.08
C SER A 107 -9.53 2.62 10.92
N LYS A 108 -10.68 3.30 11.07
CA LYS A 108 -11.06 4.37 10.14
C LYS A 108 -10.01 5.48 10.07
N GLN A 109 -9.41 5.82 11.20
CA GLN A 109 -8.37 6.83 11.27
C GLN A 109 -7.16 6.44 10.42
N LEU A 110 -6.72 5.18 10.50
CA LEU A 110 -5.61 4.68 9.66
C LEU A 110 -5.94 4.77 8.16
N ILE A 111 -7.17 4.42 7.77
CA ILE A 111 -7.62 4.55 6.37
C ILE A 111 -7.54 6.01 5.90
N LEU A 112 -8.00 6.95 6.71
CA LEU A 112 -7.96 8.38 6.39
C LEU A 112 -6.53 8.91 6.29
N GLU A 113 -5.63 8.47 7.17
CA GLU A 113 -4.21 8.83 7.13
C GLU A 113 -3.55 8.35 5.83
N VAL A 114 -3.82 7.11 5.43
CA VAL A 114 -3.32 6.53 4.17
C VAL A 114 -3.86 7.32 2.97
N GLN A 115 -5.16 7.59 2.93
CA GLN A 115 -5.78 8.35 1.85
C GLN A 115 -5.20 9.77 1.76
N ALA A 116 -5.06 10.46 2.89
CA ALA A 116 -4.49 11.80 2.93
C ALA A 116 -3.06 11.84 2.36
N LEU A 117 -2.27 10.82 2.63
CA LEU A 117 -0.91 10.72 2.11
C LEU A 117 -0.88 10.40 0.62
N VAL A 118 -1.70 9.45 0.17
CA VAL A 118 -1.78 9.05 -1.24
C VAL A 118 -2.24 10.21 -2.13
N GLU A 119 -3.21 10.98 -1.69
CA GLU A 119 -3.81 12.09 -2.45
C GLU A 119 -3.05 13.42 -2.31
N LYS A 120 -2.06 13.50 -1.45
CA LYS A 120 -1.34 14.74 -1.14
C LYS A 120 -0.69 15.37 -2.38
N GLY A 121 -1.19 16.54 -2.79
CA GLY A 121 -0.66 17.28 -3.94
C GLY A 121 -0.94 16.64 -5.30
N ALA A 122 -1.63 15.51 -5.36
CA ALA A 122 -1.96 14.80 -6.59
C ALA A 122 -3.44 14.98 -6.98
N SER A 123 -4.35 15.06 -6.00
CA SER A 123 -5.78 15.26 -6.22
C SER A 123 -6.25 16.62 -5.70
N LYS A 124 -7.22 17.20 -6.41
CA LYS A 124 -7.97 18.39 -5.96
C LYS A 124 -9.26 18.01 -5.23
N GLU A 125 -9.61 16.73 -5.21
CA GLU A 125 -10.79 16.24 -4.52
C GLU A 125 -10.62 16.29 -3.00
N LYS A 126 -11.74 16.42 -2.28
CA LYS A 126 -11.72 16.39 -0.82
C LYS A 126 -11.31 15.00 -0.33
N ILE A 127 -10.36 14.97 0.58
CA ILE A 127 -9.91 13.77 1.26
C ILE A 127 -10.93 13.42 2.33
N GLY A 128 -11.33 12.15 2.41
CA GLY A 128 -12.26 11.65 3.42
C GLY A 128 -13.24 10.63 2.89
N PHE A 129 -14.07 10.09 3.77
CA PHE A 129 -15.15 9.20 3.36
C PHE A 129 -16.21 9.99 2.58
N ARG A 130 -16.63 9.44 1.46
CA ARG A 130 -17.78 9.98 0.72
C ARG A 130 -19.04 9.80 1.57
N GLY A 131 -19.88 10.82 1.60
CA GLY A 131 -21.25 10.71 2.13
C GLY A 131 -22.08 9.68 1.34
N ALA A 132 -23.31 9.41 1.78
CA ALA A 132 -24.21 8.55 1.04
C ALA A 132 -24.28 8.99 -0.43
N MET A 133 -24.11 8.04 -1.35
CA MET A 133 -24.32 8.33 -2.77
C MET A 133 -25.73 8.86 -2.96
N PRO A 134 -25.95 9.92 -3.76
CA PRO A 134 -27.27 10.28 -4.18
C PRO A 134 -27.90 9.08 -4.92
N PRO A 135 -29.19 8.82 -4.74
CA PRO A 135 -29.88 7.79 -5.51
C PRO A 135 -29.69 8.06 -6.99
N GLY A 136 -29.19 7.03 -7.72
CA GLY A 136 -29.02 7.07 -9.18
C GLY A 136 -30.36 7.15 -9.91
#